data_342d92dadc04595452da63b5956ac693
#
_entry.id   342d92dadc04595452da63b5956ac693
#
_cell.length_a   1.000
_cell.length_b   1.000
_cell.length_c   1.000
_cell.angle_alpha   90.00
_cell.angle_beta   90.00
_cell.angle_gamma   90.00
#
_symmetry.space_group_name_H-M   'P 1'
#
loop_
_entity.id
_entity.type
_entity.pdbx_description
1 polymer ?
#
loop_
_entity_poly.entity_id
_entity_poly.type
_entity_poly.pdbx_seq_one_letter_code
_entity_poly.pdbx_strand_id
1 'polypeptide(L)'
;MNDPNNPCIFCKINHKELIFENDYAYASSDSYPVSKLHSLVVPKRCIENYFELDEKEILACNDLIKKLKEKIMKEDKSVEGFNIGTNAGKVAGQSIFHCHIHVIPRRKGD
;
A
#
# COMPACT_ATOMS: atom_id res chain seq x y z
N MET A 1 15.21 9.61 -0.78
CA MET A 1 14.21 8.79 -0.11
C MET A 1 14.44 8.69 1.38
N ASN A 2 15.65 8.42 1.81
CA ASN A 2 15.98 8.24 3.23
C ASN A 2 16.67 9.46 3.83
N ASP A 3 16.08 10.63 3.62
CA ASP A 3 16.53 11.85 4.28
C ASP A 3 16.16 11.80 5.75
N PRO A 4 17.14 11.83 6.69
CA PRO A 4 16.82 11.75 8.12
C PRO A 4 15.97 12.92 8.61
N ASN A 5 15.89 14.02 7.86
CA ASN A 5 15.07 15.16 8.21
C ASN A 5 13.67 15.11 7.59
N ASN A 6 13.39 14.10 6.76
CA ASN A 6 12.10 13.95 6.13
C ASN A 6 11.10 13.36 7.14
N PRO A 7 9.98 14.07 7.46
CA PRO A 7 8.99 13.57 8.41
C PRO A 7 8.08 12.48 7.83
N CYS A 8 8.17 12.18 6.54
CA CYS A 8 7.28 11.21 5.89
C CYS A 8 7.55 9.79 6.39
N ILE A 9 6.55 9.18 7.01
CA ILE A 9 6.67 7.83 7.57
C ILE A 9 6.89 6.76 6.49
N PHE A 10 6.34 6.96 5.29
CA PHE A 10 6.51 6.00 4.20
C PHE A 10 7.88 6.10 3.52
N CYS A 11 8.54 7.26 3.59
CA CYS A 11 9.92 7.40 3.12
C CYS A 11 10.92 6.75 4.08
N LYS A 12 10.53 6.56 5.34
CA LYS A 12 11.39 6.07 6.41
C LYS A 12 11.14 4.61 6.79
N ILE A 13 10.35 3.90 6.00
CA ILE A 13 10.02 2.52 6.35
C ILE A 13 11.28 1.66 6.42
N ASN A 14 11.32 0.78 7.42
CA ASN A 14 12.39 -0.17 7.58
C ASN A 14 12.21 -1.31 6.58
N HIS A 15 13.26 -1.63 5.82
CA HIS A 15 13.22 -2.73 4.85
C HIS A 15 12.80 -4.07 5.47
N LYS A 16 13.04 -4.27 6.75
CA LYS A 16 12.61 -5.50 7.46
C LYS A 16 11.08 -5.60 7.60
N GLU A 17 10.38 -4.48 7.45
CA GLU A 17 8.92 -4.45 7.57
C GLU A 17 8.22 -4.61 6.22
N LEU A 18 8.98 -4.72 5.14
CA LEU A 18 8.41 -4.86 3.81
C LEU A 18 7.94 -6.28 3.55
N ILE A 19 6.76 -6.43 2.97
CA ILE A 19 6.25 -7.72 2.51
C ILE A 19 6.82 -8.03 1.13
N PHE A 20 6.79 -7.05 0.23
CA PHE A 20 7.35 -7.11 -1.12
C PHE A 20 7.98 -5.78 -1.49
N GLU A 21 8.85 -5.81 -2.47
CA GLU A 21 9.50 -4.62 -3.00
C GLU A 21 9.89 -4.84 -4.45
N ASN A 22 9.80 -3.79 -5.26
CA ASN A 22 10.37 -3.76 -6.60
C ASN A 22 11.09 -2.43 -6.80
N ASP A 23 11.46 -2.10 -8.04
CA ASP A 23 12.27 -0.91 -8.31
C ASP A 23 11.58 0.40 -7.94
N TYR A 24 10.24 0.46 -8.00
CA TYR A 24 9.49 1.71 -7.86
C TYR A 24 8.51 1.74 -6.70
N ALA A 25 8.26 0.61 -6.05
CA ALA A 25 7.25 0.53 -5.00
C ALA A 25 7.58 -0.53 -3.97
N TYR A 26 6.86 -0.49 -2.84
CA TYR A 26 6.94 -1.55 -1.84
C TYR A 26 5.54 -1.85 -1.30
N ALA A 27 5.42 -3.00 -0.65
CA ALA A 27 4.19 -3.40 0.04
C ALA A 27 4.51 -3.64 1.51
N SER A 28 3.63 -3.17 2.38
CA SER A 28 3.77 -3.34 3.83
C SER A 28 2.40 -3.56 4.47
N SER A 29 2.38 -4.02 5.72
CA SER A 29 1.13 -4.10 6.49
C SER A 29 0.70 -2.71 6.92
N ASP A 30 -0.62 -2.47 6.96
CA ASP A 30 -1.16 -1.24 7.52
C ASP A 30 -1.03 -1.31 9.04
N SER A 31 -0.53 -0.23 9.68
CA SER A 31 -0.37 -0.16 11.12
C SER A 31 -1.70 -0.07 11.86
N TYR A 32 -2.75 0.36 11.17
CA TYR A 32 -4.11 0.50 11.73
C TYR A 32 -5.09 -0.27 10.84
N PRO A 33 -4.98 -1.61 10.78
CA PRO A 33 -5.75 -2.39 9.83
C PRO A 33 -7.25 -2.35 10.13
N VAL A 34 -8.05 -2.19 9.07
CA VAL A 34 -9.52 -2.28 9.19
C VAL A 34 -9.99 -3.74 9.11
N SER A 35 -9.14 -4.63 8.62
CA SER A 35 -9.36 -6.07 8.67
C SER A 35 -8.01 -6.77 8.74
N LYS A 36 -8.02 -8.04 9.13
CA LYS A 36 -6.79 -8.83 9.22
C LYS A 36 -6.11 -8.92 7.85
N LEU A 37 -4.80 -8.66 7.82
CA LEU A 37 -3.94 -8.67 6.63
C LEU A 37 -4.14 -7.45 5.71
N HIS A 38 -4.80 -6.40 6.19
CA HIS A 38 -4.88 -5.13 5.48
C HIS A 38 -3.46 -4.64 5.16
N SER A 39 -3.18 -4.43 3.88
CA SER A 39 -1.86 -4.09 3.39
C SER A 39 -1.88 -2.80 2.59
N LEU A 40 -0.71 -2.21 2.41
CA LEU A 40 -0.50 -0.99 1.64
C LEU A 40 0.50 -1.26 0.52
N VAL A 41 0.28 -0.63 -0.62
CA VAL A 41 1.26 -0.55 -1.69
C VAL A 41 1.64 0.92 -1.86
N VAL A 42 2.93 1.22 -1.81
CA VAL A 42 3.45 2.58 -1.68
C VAL A 42 4.53 2.80 -2.72
N PRO A 43 4.41 3.84 -3.57
CA PRO A 43 5.51 4.20 -4.46
C PRO A 43 6.69 4.72 -3.64
N LYS A 44 7.90 4.39 -4.07
CA LYS A 44 9.13 4.82 -3.37
C LYS A 44 9.33 6.33 -3.45
N ARG A 45 9.00 6.92 -4.60
CA ARG A 45 9.10 8.36 -4.80
C ARG A 45 8.05 9.07 -3.92
N CYS A 46 8.47 10.09 -3.19
CA CYS A 46 7.58 10.82 -2.27
C CYS A 46 6.68 11.78 -3.05
N ILE A 47 5.58 11.26 -3.55
CA ILE A 47 4.54 12.01 -4.24
C ILE A 47 3.27 12.04 -3.39
N GLU A 48 2.48 13.08 -3.55
CA GLU A 48 1.37 13.34 -2.65
C GLU A 48 0.24 12.35 -2.83
N ASN A 49 -0.19 12.08 -4.07
CA ASN A 49 -1.33 11.19 -4.29
C ASN A 49 -1.24 10.44 -5.63
N TYR A 50 -2.26 9.62 -5.86
CA TYR A 50 -2.36 8.73 -7.01
C TYR A 50 -2.17 9.43 -8.37
N PHE A 51 -2.64 10.67 -8.50
CA PHE A 51 -2.60 11.35 -9.78
C PHE A 51 -1.19 11.79 -10.19
N GLU A 52 -0.24 11.72 -9.28
CA GLU A 52 1.16 12.05 -9.58
C GLU A 52 2.00 10.82 -9.95
N LEU A 53 1.41 9.62 -9.91
CA LEU A 53 2.11 8.41 -10.34
C LEU A 53 2.40 8.47 -11.83
N ASP A 54 3.62 8.10 -12.24
CA ASP A 54 3.91 7.90 -13.64
C ASP A 54 3.58 6.45 -14.05
N GLU A 55 3.69 6.16 -15.34
CA GLU A 55 3.31 4.85 -15.88
C GLU A 55 4.10 3.70 -15.24
N LYS A 56 5.40 3.88 -15.06
CA LYS A 56 6.26 2.85 -14.44
C LYS A 56 5.85 2.57 -13.01
N GLU A 57 5.48 3.60 -12.28
CA GLU A 57 5.03 3.49 -10.89
C GLU A 57 3.67 2.80 -10.81
N ILE A 58 2.76 3.12 -11.72
CA ILE A 58 1.46 2.46 -11.78
C ILE A 58 1.63 0.95 -12.01
N LEU A 59 2.46 0.57 -12.97
CA LEU A 59 2.73 -0.84 -13.26
C LEU A 59 3.40 -1.54 -12.09
N ALA A 60 4.35 -0.89 -11.44
CA ALA A 60 5.04 -1.43 -10.28
C ALA A 60 4.08 -1.66 -9.10
N CYS A 61 3.20 -0.70 -8.83
CA CYS A 61 2.19 -0.83 -7.78
C CYS A 61 1.22 -1.97 -8.11
N ASN A 62 0.76 -2.04 -9.35
CA ASN A 62 -0.17 -3.08 -9.78
C ASN A 62 0.42 -4.48 -9.62
N ASP A 63 1.71 -4.64 -9.93
CA ASP A 63 2.40 -5.91 -9.73
C ASP A 63 2.37 -6.35 -8.27
N LEU A 64 2.64 -5.42 -7.36
CA LEU A 64 2.64 -5.71 -5.92
C LEU A 64 1.24 -5.99 -5.38
N ILE A 65 0.21 -5.31 -5.90
CA ILE A 65 -1.18 -5.58 -5.52
C ILE A 65 -1.54 -7.04 -5.85
N LYS A 66 -1.17 -7.49 -7.04
CA LYS A 66 -1.43 -8.88 -7.46
C LYS A 66 -0.68 -9.89 -6.60
N LYS A 67 0.55 -9.59 -6.25
CA LYS A 67 1.35 -10.45 -5.37
C LYS A 67 0.77 -10.53 -3.96
N LEU A 68 0.29 -9.41 -3.44
CA LEU A 68 -0.39 -9.37 -2.15
C LEU A 68 -1.64 -10.24 -2.14
N LYS A 69 -2.46 -10.13 -3.20
CA LYS A 69 -3.65 -10.97 -3.32
C LYS A 69 -3.30 -12.45 -3.20
N GLU A 70 -2.32 -12.89 -3.97
CA GLU A 70 -1.90 -14.30 -3.95
C GLU A 70 -1.40 -14.74 -2.58
N LYS A 71 -0.56 -13.93 -1.96
CA LYS A 71 -0.01 -14.21 -0.64
C LYS A 71 -1.10 -14.28 0.43
N ILE A 72 -1.99 -13.32 0.46
CA ILE A 72 -3.06 -13.23 1.45
C ILE A 72 -4.01 -14.41 1.31
N MET A 73 -4.40 -14.78 0.10
CA MET A 73 -5.31 -15.90 -0.13
C MET A 73 -4.69 -17.25 0.23
N LYS A 74 -3.37 -17.37 0.16
CA LYS A 74 -2.66 -18.57 0.62
C LYS A 74 -2.62 -18.64 2.14
N GLU A 75 -2.44 -17.50 2.80
CA GLU A 75 -2.35 -17.44 4.26
C GLU A 75 -3.70 -17.58 4.95
N ASP A 76 -4.76 -17.11 4.33
CA ASP A 76 -6.10 -17.09 4.94
C ASP A 76 -7.15 -17.48 3.91
N LYS A 77 -7.62 -18.72 4.01
CA LYS A 77 -8.60 -19.27 3.07
C LYS A 77 -10.00 -18.69 3.24
N SER A 78 -10.25 -17.95 4.31
CA SER A 78 -11.53 -17.26 4.52
C SER A 78 -11.69 -15.99 3.71
N VAL A 79 -10.61 -15.48 3.13
CA VAL A 79 -10.66 -14.27 2.30
C VAL A 79 -11.36 -14.58 0.98
N GLU A 80 -12.43 -13.83 0.68
CA GLU A 80 -13.24 -14.02 -0.52
C GLU A 80 -13.24 -12.81 -1.44
N GLY A 81 -12.70 -11.68 -1.01
CA GLY A 81 -12.68 -10.47 -1.82
C GLY A 81 -11.70 -9.43 -1.29
N PHE A 82 -11.57 -8.35 -2.04
CA PHE A 82 -10.67 -7.26 -1.69
C PHE A 82 -11.31 -5.93 -2.01
N ASN A 83 -11.10 -4.95 -1.14
CA ASN A 83 -11.29 -3.55 -1.50
C ASN A 83 -9.93 -2.98 -1.81
N ILE A 84 -9.79 -2.38 -2.97
CA ILE A 84 -8.54 -1.77 -3.42
C ILE A 84 -8.84 -0.31 -3.72
N GLY A 85 -8.11 0.60 -3.10
CA GLY A 85 -8.36 1.99 -3.31
C GLY A 85 -7.33 2.90 -2.68
N THR A 86 -7.36 4.14 -3.11
CA THR A 86 -6.46 5.17 -2.63
C THR A 86 -7.23 6.46 -2.46
N ASN A 87 -6.86 7.24 -1.46
CA ASN A 87 -7.49 8.53 -1.19
C ASN A 87 -6.57 9.63 -1.73
N ALA A 88 -7.13 10.50 -2.56
CA ALA A 88 -6.40 11.62 -3.14
C ALA A 88 -7.05 12.93 -2.67
N GLY A 89 -6.36 13.61 -1.75
CA GLY A 89 -6.82 14.87 -1.18
C GLY A 89 -7.44 14.69 0.20
N LYS A 90 -7.31 15.74 1.00
CA LYS A 90 -7.76 15.75 2.40
C LYS A 90 -9.26 15.49 2.53
N VAL A 91 -10.08 16.10 1.66
CA VAL A 91 -11.54 15.94 1.71
C VAL A 91 -11.99 14.54 1.28
N ALA A 92 -11.11 13.80 0.62
CA ALA A 92 -11.36 12.41 0.23
C ALA A 92 -10.84 11.41 1.26
N GLY A 93 -10.37 11.88 2.41
CA GLY A 93 -9.91 11.03 3.49
C GLY A 93 -8.41 10.75 3.52
N GLN A 94 -7.63 11.44 2.70
CA GLN A 94 -6.19 11.26 2.74
C GLN A 94 -5.63 11.90 4.01
N SER A 95 -5.01 11.07 4.88
CA SER A 95 -4.44 11.52 6.14
C SER A 95 -2.91 11.62 6.09
N ILE A 96 -2.28 10.85 5.23
CA ILE A 96 -0.82 10.87 5.04
C ILE A 96 -0.56 11.29 3.60
N PHE A 97 0.23 12.35 3.41
CA PHE A 97 0.43 12.96 2.10
C PHE A 97 1.65 12.40 1.38
N HIS A 98 1.73 11.09 1.37
CA HIS A 98 2.56 10.28 0.50
C HIS A 98 1.63 9.22 -0.07
N CYS A 99 1.54 9.12 -1.39
CA CYS A 99 0.62 8.21 -2.07
C CYS A 99 0.71 6.79 -1.51
N HIS A 100 -0.43 6.19 -1.21
CA HIS A 100 -0.50 4.80 -0.79
C HIS A 100 -1.83 4.19 -1.23
N ILE A 101 -1.79 2.93 -1.60
CA ILE A 101 -2.94 2.19 -2.09
C ILE A 101 -3.27 1.11 -1.07
N HIS A 102 -4.51 1.13 -0.58
CA HIS A 102 -5.01 0.13 0.35
C HIS A 102 -5.36 -1.15 -0.38
N VAL A 103 -4.96 -2.28 0.19
CA VAL A 103 -5.38 -3.62 -0.26
C VAL A 103 -6.01 -4.28 0.97
N ILE A 104 -7.32 -4.30 1.00
CA ILE A 104 -8.09 -4.69 2.18
C ILE A 104 -8.81 -6.01 1.91
N PRO A 105 -8.35 -7.11 2.53
CA PRO A 105 -9.03 -8.40 2.38
C PRO A 105 -10.40 -8.36 3.05
N ARG A 106 -11.38 -9.01 2.43
CA ARG A 106 -12.72 -9.10 2.99
C ARG A 106 -13.16 -10.57 3.11
N ARG A 107 -13.94 -10.83 4.13
CA ARG A 107 -14.46 -12.15 4.47
C ARG A 107 -15.95 -12.04 4.65
N LYS A 108 -16.66 -13.16 4.66
CA LYS A 108 -18.11 -13.14 4.92
C LYS A 108 -18.35 -12.47 6.27
N GLY A 109 -19.32 -11.54 6.30
CA GLY A 109 -19.67 -10.77 7.48
C GLY A 109 -18.93 -9.44 7.63
N ASP A 110 -17.98 -9.21 6.75
CA ASP A 110 -17.25 -7.91 6.76
C ASP A 110 -18.12 -6.79 6.18
#